data_f99bad409ddaba4f1522f80d92c53387
#
_entry.id   f99bad409ddaba4f1522f80d92c53387
#
_cell.length_a   1.000
_cell.length_b   1.000
_cell.length_c   1.000
_cell.angle_alpha   90.00
_cell.angle_beta   90.00
_cell.angle_gamma   90.00
#
_symmetry.space_group_name_H-M   'P 1'
#
loop_
_entity.id
_entity.type
_entity.pdbx_description
1 polymer ?
#
loop_
_entity_poly.entity_id
_entity_poly.type
_entity_poly.pdbx_seq_one_letter_code
_entity_poly.pdbx_strand_id
1 'polypeptide(L)'
;NDVIPSAMKLAVHGLLARLQGSGSTLVEALAAREAEFAGVIKLSRTCFQDALPITLGQQLSGYRHGFQRILRELAAAKDKCLHLPLGATAIGTEFGALA
;
A
#
# COMPACT_ATOMS: atom_id res chain seq x y z
N ASN A 1 19.17 21.33 -1.72
CA ASN A 1 17.94 20.67 -2.17
C ASN A 1 18.13 19.27 -2.76
N ASP A 2 19.37 18.82 -2.92
CA ASP A 2 19.67 17.50 -3.49
C ASP A 2 19.72 16.42 -2.39
N VAL A 3 20.50 16.65 -1.34
CA VAL A 3 20.82 15.65 -0.32
C VAL A 3 19.62 15.37 0.60
N ILE A 4 19.03 16.41 1.18
CA ILE A 4 17.93 16.26 2.13
C ILE A 4 16.71 15.59 1.48
N PRO A 5 16.16 16.06 0.36
CA PRO A 5 15.02 15.42 -0.27
C PRO A 5 15.35 14.01 -0.79
N SER A 6 16.57 13.75 -1.22
CA SER A 6 16.99 12.39 -1.58
C SER A 6 17.03 11.45 -0.38
N ALA A 7 17.60 11.89 0.74
CA ALA A 7 17.62 11.12 1.98
C ALA A 7 16.19 10.83 2.48
N MET A 8 15.29 11.82 2.41
CA MET A 8 13.87 11.63 2.77
C MET A 8 13.21 10.58 1.88
N LYS A 9 13.40 10.63 0.56
CA LYS A 9 12.85 9.64 -0.38
C LYS A 9 13.37 8.23 -0.10
N LEU A 10 14.66 8.07 0.15
CA LEU A 10 15.25 6.77 0.48
C LEU A 10 14.73 6.23 1.83
N ALA A 11 14.59 7.08 2.84
CA ALA A 11 14.00 6.69 4.11
C ALA A 11 12.53 6.23 3.94
N VAL A 12 11.72 6.97 3.19
CA VAL A 12 10.34 6.61 2.87
C VAL A 12 10.29 5.31 2.07
N HIS A 13 11.16 5.10 1.10
CA HIS A 13 11.25 3.84 0.35
C HIS A 13 11.46 2.64 1.29
N GLY A 14 12.38 2.74 2.25
CA GLY A 14 12.62 1.68 3.24
C GLY A 14 11.42 1.42 4.15
N LEU A 15 10.73 2.48 4.59
CA LEU A 15 9.52 2.36 5.40
C LEU A 15 8.35 1.72 4.61
N LEU A 16 8.17 2.09 3.35
CA LEU A 16 7.16 1.51 2.47
C LEU A 16 7.42 0.03 2.21
N ALA A 17 8.67 -0.39 2.06
CA ALA A 17 9.03 -1.81 1.92
C ALA A 17 8.61 -2.63 3.15
N ARG A 18 8.85 -2.11 4.35
CA ARG A 18 8.41 -2.74 5.61
C ARG A 18 6.89 -2.79 5.73
N LEU A 19 6.21 -1.70 5.39
CA LEU A 19 4.74 -1.61 5.39
C LEU A 19 4.11 -2.61 4.42
N GLN A 20 4.67 -2.76 3.21
CA GLN A 20 4.24 -3.76 2.24
C GLN A 20 4.35 -5.19 2.79
N GLY A 21 5.46 -5.52 3.47
CA GLY A 21 5.62 -6.83 4.12
C GLY A 21 4.51 -7.11 5.14
N SER A 22 4.27 -6.16 6.04
CA SER A 22 3.19 -6.29 7.04
C SER A 22 1.80 -6.36 6.39
N GLY A 23 1.58 -5.57 5.34
CA GLY A 23 0.32 -5.58 4.59
C GLY A 23 0.07 -6.90 3.86
N SER A 24 1.11 -7.52 3.30
CA SER A 24 1.00 -8.85 2.67
C SER A 24 0.59 -9.91 3.69
N THR A 25 1.20 -9.91 4.87
CA THR A 25 0.82 -10.80 5.96
C THR A 25 -0.64 -10.63 6.38
N LEU A 26 -1.12 -9.38 6.46
CA LEU A 26 -2.53 -9.11 6.74
C LEU A 26 -3.46 -9.66 5.64
N VAL A 27 -3.12 -9.47 4.37
CA VAL A 27 -3.90 -9.99 3.23
C VAL A 27 -3.96 -11.52 3.25
N GLU A 28 -2.87 -12.20 3.57
CA GLU A 28 -2.82 -13.66 3.72
C GLU A 28 -3.70 -14.14 4.88
N ALA A 29 -3.64 -13.45 6.03
CA ALA A 29 -4.49 -13.76 7.18
C ALA A 29 -5.98 -13.57 6.85
N LEU A 30 -6.33 -12.49 6.14
CA LEU A 30 -7.71 -12.25 5.66
C LEU A 30 -8.17 -13.34 4.68
N ALA A 31 -7.30 -13.80 3.76
CA ALA A 31 -7.62 -14.87 2.83
C ALA A 31 -7.91 -16.20 3.56
N ALA A 32 -7.11 -16.53 4.56
CA ALA A 32 -7.33 -17.72 5.37
C ALA A 32 -8.68 -17.65 6.12
N ARG A 33 -9.01 -16.52 6.72
CA ARG A 33 -10.27 -16.32 7.43
C ARG A 33 -11.48 -16.24 6.49
N GLU A 34 -11.33 -15.68 5.30
CA GLU A 34 -12.36 -15.70 4.26
C GLU A 34 -12.75 -17.13 3.91
N ALA A 35 -11.77 -18.02 3.71
CA ALA A 35 -12.02 -19.42 3.43
C ALA A 35 -12.66 -20.17 4.62
N GLU A 36 -12.15 -19.94 5.82
CA GLU A 36 -12.66 -20.57 7.05
C GLU A 36 -14.14 -20.21 7.31
N PHE A 37 -14.52 -18.96 7.06
CA PHE A 37 -15.86 -18.45 7.36
C PHE A 37 -16.77 -18.33 6.12
N ALA A 38 -16.43 -19.01 5.02
CA ALA A 38 -17.20 -18.96 3.78
C ALA A 38 -18.66 -19.43 3.96
N GLY A 39 -18.93 -20.34 4.88
CA GLY A 39 -20.27 -20.87 5.16
C GLY A 39 -20.99 -20.21 6.35
N VAL A 40 -20.35 -19.26 7.05
CA VAL A 40 -20.93 -18.63 8.25
C VAL A 40 -21.84 -17.49 7.86
N ILE A 41 -23.16 -17.69 7.98
CA ILE A 41 -24.17 -16.69 7.63
C ILE A 41 -24.32 -15.67 8.75
N LYS A 42 -24.42 -14.41 8.39
CA LYS A 42 -24.68 -13.28 9.27
C LYS A 42 -25.58 -12.23 8.57
N LEU A 43 -26.16 -11.32 9.31
CA LEU A 43 -26.75 -10.12 8.74
C LEU A 43 -25.65 -9.11 8.39
N SER A 44 -25.68 -8.57 7.18
CA SER A 44 -24.91 -7.37 6.84
C SER A 44 -25.53 -6.16 7.54
N ARG A 45 -24.80 -5.04 7.55
CA ARG A 45 -25.29 -3.77 8.10
C ARG A 45 -25.01 -2.63 7.16
N THR A 46 -25.98 -1.73 7.05
CA THR A 46 -25.86 -0.42 6.38
C THR A 46 -26.42 0.65 7.31
N CYS A 47 -25.77 1.79 7.43
CA CYS A 47 -26.19 2.87 8.34
C CYS A 47 -26.48 2.39 9.78
N PHE A 48 -25.67 1.45 10.28
CA PHE A 48 -25.85 0.78 11.58
C PHE A 48 -27.14 -0.03 11.74
N GLN A 49 -27.89 -0.26 10.66
CA GLN A 49 -29.11 -1.07 10.63
C GLN A 49 -28.86 -2.42 10.00
N ASP A 50 -29.63 -3.42 10.42
CA ASP A 50 -29.62 -4.73 9.80
C ASP A 50 -30.10 -4.64 8.35
N ALA A 51 -29.37 -5.32 7.46
CA ALA A 51 -29.64 -5.35 6.03
C ALA A 51 -29.82 -6.82 5.56
N LEU A 52 -29.24 -7.19 4.45
CA LEU A 52 -29.40 -8.51 3.85
C LEU A 52 -28.43 -9.55 4.45
N PRO A 53 -28.78 -10.85 4.45
CA PRO A 53 -27.86 -11.92 4.81
C PRO A 53 -26.64 -11.95 3.87
N ILE A 54 -25.47 -12.13 4.46
CA ILE A 54 -24.19 -12.39 3.79
C ILE A 54 -23.43 -13.46 4.54
N THR A 55 -22.36 -14.00 3.98
CA THR A 55 -21.43 -14.79 4.77
C THR A 55 -20.35 -13.90 5.41
N LEU A 56 -19.82 -14.34 6.55
CA LEU A 56 -18.68 -13.66 7.16
C LEU A 56 -17.47 -13.69 6.23
N GLY A 57 -17.28 -14.78 5.47
CA GLY A 57 -16.26 -14.86 4.43
C GLY A 57 -16.41 -13.77 3.36
N GLN A 58 -17.63 -13.49 2.90
CA GLN A 58 -17.88 -12.40 1.94
C GLN A 58 -17.49 -11.03 2.49
N GLN A 59 -17.76 -10.77 3.77
CA GLN A 59 -17.34 -9.52 4.41
C GLN A 59 -15.82 -9.40 4.46
N LEU A 60 -15.11 -10.46 4.85
CA LEU A 60 -13.64 -10.50 4.90
C LEU A 60 -13.02 -10.39 3.51
N SER A 61 -13.68 -10.97 2.49
CA SER A 61 -13.29 -10.80 1.07
C SER A 61 -13.27 -9.34 0.65
N GLY A 62 -14.28 -8.57 1.03
CA GLY A 62 -14.32 -7.13 0.77
C GLY A 62 -13.12 -6.39 1.36
N TYR A 63 -12.77 -6.68 2.60
CA TYR A 63 -11.59 -6.09 3.25
C TYR A 63 -10.30 -6.52 2.57
N ARG A 64 -10.13 -7.81 2.28
CA ARG A 64 -8.94 -8.35 1.59
C ARG A 64 -8.71 -7.67 0.25
N HIS A 65 -9.72 -7.55 -0.60
CA HIS A 65 -9.60 -6.88 -1.90
C HIS A 65 -9.26 -5.39 -1.76
N GLY A 66 -9.82 -4.71 -0.75
CA GLY A 66 -9.46 -3.33 -0.43
C GLY A 66 -7.98 -3.18 -0.11
N PHE A 67 -7.46 -4.00 0.80
CA PHE A 67 -6.04 -4.00 1.17
C PHE A 67 -5.12 -4.37 0.00
N GLN A 68 -5.49 -5.37 -0.81
CA GLN A 68 -4.72 -5.74 -1.99
C GLN A 68 -4.58 -4.57 -2.99
N ARG A 69 -5.63 -3.79 -3.18
CA ARG A 69 -5.58 -2.58 -4.02
C ARG A 69 -4.61 -1.55 -3.45
N ILE A 70 -4.72 -1.25 -2.15
CA ILE A 70 -3.83 -0.30 -1.46
C ILE A 70 -2.37 -0.75 -1.56
N LEU A 71 -2.07 -2.04 -1.39
CA LEU A 71 -0.71 -2.55 -1.50
C LEU A 71 -0.11 -2.37 -2.90
N ARG A 72 -0.92 -2.48 -3.97
CA ARG A 72 -0.45 -2.17 -5.33
C ARG A 72 -0.11 -0.68 -5.50
N GLU A 73 -0.94 0.20 -4.95
CA GLU A 73 -0.70 1.65 -4.97
C GLU A 73 0.56 2.02 -4.16
N LEU A 74 0.77 1.39 -3.00
CA LEU A 74 1.98 1.56 -2.20
C LEU A 74 3.25 1.07 -2.94
N ALA A 75 3.17 -0.02 -3.70
CA ALA A 75 4.27 -0.49 -4.53
C ALA A 75 4.68 0.58 -5.56
N ALA A 76 3.70 1.13 -6.29
CA ALA A 76 3.95 2.18 -7.26
C ALA A 76 4.51 3.47 -6.60
N ALA A 77 4.02 3.83 -5.42
CA ALA A 77 4.54 4.97 -4.65
C ALA A 77 5.98 4.74 -4.18
N LYS A 78 6.30 3.53 -3.73
CA LYS A 78 7.65 3.15 -3.31
C LYS A 78 8.64 3.30 -4.47
N ASP A 79 8.30 2.82 -5.66
CA ASP A 79 9.18 2.91 -6.83
C ASP A 79 9.47 4.36 -7.23
N LYS A 80 8.48 5.25 -7.10
CA LYS A 80 8.66 6.70 -7.32
C LYS A 80 9.64 7.34 -6.33
N CYS A 81 9.83 6.77 -5.14
CA CYS A 81 10.81 7.27 -4.19
C CYS A 81 12.26 7.09 -4.66
N LEU A 82 12.52 6.22 -5.64
CA LEU A 82 13.85 6.02 -6.22
C LEU A 82 14.22 7.05 -7.29
N HIS A 83 13.29 7.91 -7.70
CA HIS A 83 13.58 9.05 -8.57
C HIS A 83 14.12 10.20 -7.71
N LEU A 84 15.44 10.28 -7.60
CA LEU A 84 16.12 11.21 -6.71
C LEU A 84 16.43 12.54 -7.43
N PRO A 85 16.27 13.70 -6.76
CA PRO A 85 16.65 15.01 -7.29
C PRO A 85 18.15 15.26 -7.07
N LEU A 86 19.01 14.43 -7.67
CA LEU A 86 20.47 14.51 -7.55
C LEU A 86 21.11 14.87 -8.89
N GLY A 87 22.14 15.70 -8.84
CA GLY A 87 22.97 16.07 -10.00
C GLY A 87 22.37 17.17 -10.86
N ALA A 88 22.88 17.28 -12.08
CA ALA A 88 22.48 18.25 -13.11
C ALA A 88 22.66 19.74 -12.73
N THR A 89 23.41 20.04 -11.68
CA THR A 89 23.72 21.37 -11.18
C THR A 89 22.53 22.20 -10.68
N ALA A 90 22.67 23.52 -10.48
CA ALA A 90 21.71 24.33 -9.73
C ALA A 90 20.31 24.41 -10.37
N ILE A 91 20.21 24.31 -11.67
CA ILE A 91 18.94 24.49 -12.41
C ILE A 91 18.59 23.29 -13.31
N GLY A 92 19.32 22.17 -13.17
CA GLY A 92 19.01 20.95 -13.90
C GLY A 92 19.47 20.93 -15.37
N THR A 93 20.40 21.79 -15.78
CA THR A 93 20.91 21.87 -17.14
C THR A 93 22.32 21.34 -17.32
N GLU A 94 22.91 20.81 -16.25
CA GLU A 94 24.31 20.37 -16.20
C GLU A 94 25.36 21.50 -16.46
N PHE A 95 24.93 22.73 -16.61
CA PHE A 95 25.84 23.86 -16.80
C PHE A 95 26.78 24.02 -15.59
N GLY A 96 28.08 23.98 -15.83
CA GLY A 96 29.11 24.03 -14.80
C GLY A 96 29.42 22.66 -14.15
N ALA A 97 28.86 21.55 -14.62
CA ALA A 97 29.30 20.21 -14.21
C ALA A 97 30.70 19.93 -14.81
N LEU A 98 31.52 19.20 -14.06
CA LEU A 98 32.76 18.65 -14.58
C LEU A 98 32.44 17.46 -15.49
N ALA A 99 33.11 17.40 -16.64
CA ALA A 99 32.98 16.27 -17.56
C ALA A 99 33.64 15.01 -16.98
#